data_3de079ee6b031d1b324c98b2a37a30af
#
_entry.id   3de079ee6b031d1b324c98b2a37a30af
#
_cell.length_a   1.000
_cell.length_b   1.000
_cell.length_c   1.000
_cell.angle_alpha   90.00
_cell.angle_beta   90.00
_cell.angle_gamma   90.00
#
_symmetry.space_group_name_H-M   'P 1'
#
loop_
_entity.id
_entity.type
_entity.pdbx_description
1 polymer ?
#
loop_
_entity_poly.entity_id
_entity_poly.type
_entity_poly.pdbx_seq_one_letter_code
_entity_poly.pdbx_strand_id
1 'polypeptide(L)'
;MGVDRIALHLHDTYGQALANAFAALSEGITVFDASAGGMGGSPFAKMAGGNLATEDLAWMCRGLGIETGIDIRSLVKTSRWLAEQLGRELPAHVSRAMTET
;
A
#
# COMPACT_ATOMS: atom_id res chain seq x y z
N MET A 1 -13.44 -8.16 21.17
CA MET A 1 -13.47 -6.89 20.43
C MET A 1 -14.05 -7.16 19.05
N GLY A 2 -15.02 -6.37 18.63
CA GLY A 2 -15.61 -6.53 17.30
C GLY A 2 -14.68 -6.07 16.20
N VAL A 3 -14.81 -6.66 15.01
CA VAL A 3 -13.98 -6.31 13.85
C VAL A 3 -14.11 -4.85 13.44
N ASP A 4 -15.21 -4.20 13.76
CA ASP A 4 -15.43 -2.77 13.49
C ASP A 4 -14.51 -1.85 14.33
N ARG A 5 -13.83 -2.40 15.32
CA ARG A 5 -12.88 -1.67 16.17
C ARG A 5 -11.43 -2.00 15.87
N ILE A 6 -11.18 -2.77 14.82
CA ILE A 6 -9.83 -3.19 14.45
C ILE A 6 -9.38 -2.42 13.22
N ALA A 7 -8.17 -1.87 13.31
CA ALA A 7 -7.46 -1.32 12.17
C ALA A 7 -6.17 -2.11 11.98
N LEU A 8 -5.77 -2.35 10.75
CA LEU A 8 -4.58 -3.14 10.48
C LEU A 8 -3.46 -2.27 9.90
N HIS A 9 -2.26 -2.59 10.33
CA HIS A 9 -1.01 -2.08 9.80
C HIS A 9 -0.21 -3.27 9.29
N LEU A 10 0.04 -3.32 7.99
CA LEU A 10 0.66 -4.47 7.36
C LEU A 10 1.99 -4.10 6.73
N HIS A 11 2.94 -5.02 6.80
CA HIS A 11 4.22 -4.92 6.10
C HIS A 11 4.26 -5.89 4.92
N ASP A 12 4.99 -5.50 3.90
CA ASP A 12 5.10 -6.28 2.67
C ASP A 12 6.45 -7.02 2.58
N THR A 13 7.01 -7.36 3.72
CA THR A 13 8.33 -7.97 3.82
C THR A 13 8.49 -9.21 2.95
N TYR A 14 7.47 -10.05 2.91
CA TYR A 14 7.47 -11.26 2.09
C TYR A 14 6.50 -11.17 0.91
N GLY A 15 6.06 -9.96 0.57
CA GLY A 15 5.19 -9.77 -0.58
C GLY A 15 3.75 -10.20 -0.36
N GLN A 16 3.30 -10.30 0.89
CA GLN A 16 1.98 -10.84 1.20
C GLN A 16 1.02 -9.84 1.82
N ALA A 17 1.39 -8.56 1.85
CA ALA A 17 0.54 -7.56 2.49
C ALA A 17 -0.84 -7.46 1.83
N LEU A 18 -0.91 -7.46 0.49
CA LEU A 18 -2.19 -7.42 -0.22
C LEU A 18 -3.04 -8.66 0.03
N ALA A 19 -2.43 -9.84 0.05
CA ALA A 19 -3.14 -11.07 0.36
C ALA A 19 -3.73 -11.02 1.76
N ASN A 20 -2.97 -10.52 2.73
CA ASN A 20 -3.42 -10.37 4.10
C ASN A 20 -4.51 -9.31 4.22
N ALA A 21 -4.41 -8.21 3.48
CA ALA A 21 -5.45 -7.19 3.44
C ALA A 21 -6.74 -7.75 2.86
N PHE A 22 -6.66 -8.51 1.79
CA PHE A 22 -7.81 -9.15 1.18
C PHE A 22 -8.50 -10.11 2.16
N ALA A 23 -7.72 -10.94 2.84
CA ALA A 23 -8.26 -11.86 3.85
C ALA A 23 -8.96 -11.10 4.98
N ALA A 24 -8.36 -10.00 5.43
CA ALA A 24 -8.95 -9.16 6.48
C ALA A 24 -10.27 -8.52 6.04
N LEU A 25 -10.35 -8.05 4.79
CA LEU A 25 -11.61 -7.53 4.22
C LEU A 25 -12.69 -8.59 4.26
N SER A 26 -12.35 -9.84 3.95
CA SER A 26 -13.29 -10.97 3.99
C SER A 26 -13.82 -11.22 5.41
N GLU A 27 -13.06 -10.86 6.43
CA GLU A 27 -13.44 -10.99 7.83
C GLU A 27 -14.15 -9.74 8.38
N GLY A 28 -14.39 -8.74 7.54
CA GLY A 28 -15.11 -7.53 7.93
C GLY A 28 -14.24 -6.40 8.45
N ILE A 29 -12.93 -6.52 8.37
CA ILE A 29 -12.02 -5.43 8.75
C ILE A 29 -11.95 -4.44 7.59
N THR A 30 -12.23 -3.17 7.86
CA THR A 30 -12.34 -2.14 6.82
C THR A 30 -11.43 -0.94 7.04
N VAL A 31 -10.62 -0.94 8.09
CA VAL A 31 -9.71 0.16 8.37
C VAL A 31 -8.27 -0.34 8.27
N PHE A 32 -7.52 0.29 7.40
CA PHE A 32 -6.11 -0.04 7.17
C PHE A 32 -5.31 1.25 7.13
N ASP A 33 -4.11 1.23 7.69
CA ASP A 33 -3.15 2.25 7.34
C ASP A 33 -2.18 1.69 6.30
N ALA A 34 -1.57 2.58 5.53
CA ALA A 34 -0.67 2.21 4.47
C ALA A 34 0.28 3.38 4.21
N SER A 35 1.27 3.17 3.38
CA SER A 35 2.27 4.20 3.11
C SER A 35 2.39 4.48 1.62
N ALA A 36 2.40 5.75 1.25
CA ALA A 36 2.61 6.13 -0.15
C ALA A 36 3.94 5.57 -0.66
N GLY A 37 3.89 4.93 -1.82
CA GLY A 37 5.06 4.28 -2.41
C GLY A 37 5.51 3.02 -1.69
N GLY A 38 4.88 2.66 -0.58
CA GLY A 38 5.33 1.55 0.25
C GLY A 38 6.54 1.91 1.11
N MET A 39 6.69 3.19 1.44
CA MET A 39 7.81 3.65 2.26
C MET A 39 7.79 3.05 3.66
N GLY A 40 8.97 3.03 4.29
CA GLY A 40 9.14 2.53 5.63
C GLY A 40 9.68 1.12 5.63
N GLY A 41 9.75 0.53 6.81
CA GLY A 41 10.27 -0.81 6.99
C GLY A 41 11.28 -0.86 8.11
N SER A 42 11.78 -2.07 8.40
CA SER A 42 12.75 -2.25 9.45
C SER A 42 14.13 -1.73 9.05
N PRO A 43 14.78 -0.91 9.87
CA PRO A 43 16.15 -0.48 9.58
C PRO A 43 17.16 -1.62 9.69
N PHE A 44 16.77 -2.72 10.32
CA PHE A 44 17.67 -3.88 10.54
C PHE A 44 17.56 -4.93 9.45
N ALA A 45 16.57 -4.84 8.57
CA ALA A 45 16.35 -5.82 7.51
C ALA A 45 16.43 -5.10 6.16
N LYS A 46 17.64 -4.95 5.63
CA LYS A 46 17.89 -4.15 4.42
C LYS A 46 17.09 -4.60 3.20
N MET A 47 16.79 -5.89 3.14
CA MET A 47 16.03 -6.47 2.02
C MET A 47 14.55 -6.60 2.32
N ALA A 48 14.12 -6.19 3.50
CA ALA A 48 12.70 -6.23 3.84
C ALA A 48 11.96 -5.17 3.05
N GLY A 49 10.78 -5.50 2.59
CA GLY A 49 9.87 -4.54 1.98
C GLY A 49 9.37 -3.54 3.01
N GLY A 50 8.91 -2.41 2.53
CA GLY A 50 8.33 -1.40 3.40
C GLY A 50 6.94 -1.77 3.88
N ASN A 51 6.21 -0.76 4.28
CA ASN A 51 4.80 -0.91 4.62
C ASN A 51 3.99 -1.27 3.38
N LEU A 52 2.78 -1.78 3.58
CA LEU A 52 1.82 -1.92 2.49
C LEU A 52 1.70 -0.57 1.77
N ALA A 53 1.86 -0.59 0.46
CA ALA A 53 1.75 0.63 -0.34
C ALA A 53 0.28 1.04 -0.48
N THR A 54 0.00 2.30 -0.21
CA THR A 54 -1.37 2.82 -0.30
C THR A 54 -1.93 2.64 -1.71
N GLU A 55 -1.14 2.94 -2.75
CA GLU A 55 -1.60 2.82 -4.13
C GLU A 55 -1.88 1.37 -4.53
N ASP A 56 -1.13 0.42 -4.00
CA ASP A 56 -1.37 -1.00 -4.28
C ASP A 56 -2.67 -1.47 -3.62
N LEU A 57 -2.90 -1.05 -2.38
CA LEU A 57 -4.16 -1.36 -1.67
C LEU A 57 -5.36 -0.71 -2.38
N ALA A 58 -5.23 0.56 -2.75
CA ALA A 58 -6.31 1.27 -3.45
C ALA A 58 -6.64 0.62 -4.80
N TRP A 59 -5.62 0.17 -5.52
CA TRP A 59 -5.81 -0.51 -6.80
C TRP A 59 -6.56 -1.84 -6.62
N MET A 60 -6.17 -2.61 -5.60
CA MET A 60 -6.88 -3.86 -5.27
C MET A 60 -8.35 -3.58 -4.92
N CYS A 61 -8.60 -2.59 -4.07
CA CYS A 61 -9.96 -2.23 -3.68
C CYS A 61 -10.79 -1.80 -4.89
N ARG A 62 -10.20 -1.04 -5.81
CA ARG A 62 -10.88 -0.64 -7.05
C ARG A 62 -11.30 -1.88 -7.86
N GLY A 63 -10.41 -2.85 -7.98
CA GLY A 63 -10.73 -4.11 -8.67
C GLY A 63 -11.84 -4.91 -8.00
N LEU A 64 -11.99 -4.75 -6.68
CA LEU A 64 -13.04 -5.40 -5.90
C LEU A 64 -14.34 -4.60 -5.86
N GLY A 65 -14.37 -3.43 -6.48
CA GLY A 65 -15.57 -2.58 -6.47
C GLY A 65 -15.73 -1.79 -5.17
N ILE A 66 -14.65 -1.63 -4.41
CA ILE A 66 -14.65 -0.89 -3.14
C ILE A 66 -14.11 0.51 -3.39
N GLU A 67 -14.89 1.52 -3.02
CA GLU A 67 -14.46 2.91 -3.10
C GLU A 67 -13.62 3.26 -1.87
N THR A 68 -12.46 3.87 -2.11
CA THR A 68 -11.57 4.31 -1.05
C THR A 68 -11.52 5.83 -0.90
N GLY A 69 -12.01 6.54 -1.91
CA GLY A 69 -11.88 7.99 -1.96
C GLY A 69 -10.50 8.47 -2.39
N ILE A 70 -9.61 7.55 -2.74
CA ILE A 70 -8.24 7.89 -3.14
C ILE A 70 -8.15 8.05 -4.65
N ASP A 71 -7.55 9.17 -5.08
CA ASP A 71 -7.19 9.38 -6.48
C ASP A 71 -5.84 8.70 -6.72
N ILE A 72 -5.87 7.52 -7.33
CA ILE A 72 -4.68 6.70 -7.52
C ILE A 72 -3.64 7.41 -8.38
N ARG A 73 -4.05 8.11 -9.44
CA ARG A 73 -3.09 8.81 -10.31
C ARG A 73 -2.36 9.91 -9.57
N SER A 74 -3.06 10.69 -8.75
CA SER A 74 -2.43 11.72 -7.92
C SER A 74 -1.48 11.11 -6.91
N LEU A 75 -1.86 9.99 -6.32
CA LEU A 75 -1.01 9.28 -5.36
C LEU A 75 0.26 8.74 -6.04
N VAL A 76 0.13 8.20 -7.24
CA VAL A 76 1.29 7.71 -8.01
C VAL A 76 2.27 8.85 -8.29
N LYS A 77 1.76 10.04 -8.65
CA LYS A 77 2.63 11.20 -8.85
C LYS A 77 3.36 11.59 -7.57
N THR A 78 2.65 11.54 -6.44
CA THR A 78 3.26 11.81 -5.13
C THR A 78 4.35 10.79 -4.81
N SER A 79 4.08 9.52 -5.05
CA SER A 79 5.06 8.46 -4.80
C SER A 79 6.29 8.60 -5.67
N ARG A 80 6.12 8.97 -6.92
CA ARG A 80 7.25 9.21 -7.83
C ARG A 80 8.08 10.40 -7.39
N TRP A 81 7.41 11.46 -6.95
CA TRP A 81 8.10 12.63 -6.40
C TRP A 81 8.93 12.23 -5.16
N LEU A 82 8.34 11.43 -4.27
CA LEU A 82 9.05 10.93 -3.08
C LEU A 82 10.28 10.10 -3.49
N ALA A 83 10.15 9.23 -4.48
CA ALA A 83 11.26 8.43 -4.96
C ALA A 83 12.40 9.32 -5.46
N GLU A 84 12.08 10.37 -6.18
CA GLU A 84 13.08 11.35 -6.65
C GLU A 84 13.76 12.04 -5.48
N GLN A 85 13.00 12.51 -4.50
CA GLN A 85 13.55 13.19 -3.33
C GLN A 85 14.45 12.29 -2.51
N LEU A 86 14.12 11.00 -2.41
CA LEU A 86 14.91 10.04 -1.67
C LEU A 86 16.07 9.45 -2.48
N GLY A 87 16.08 9.68 -3.79
CA GLY A 87 17.13 9.15 -4.67
C GLY A 87 17.10 7.64 -4.81
N ARG A 88 15.92 7.03 -4.68
CA ARG A 88 15.77 5.58 -4.83
C ARG A 88 14.37 5.22 -5.28
N GLU A 89 14.23 4.04 -5.89
CA GLU A 89 12.93 3.50 -6.21
C GLU A 89 12.19 3.08 -4.94
N LEU A 90 10.87 3.26 -4.95
CA LEU A 90 10.02 2.77 -3.89
C LEU A 90 9.35 1.47 -4.32
N PRO A 91 9.00 0.60 -3.37
CA PRO A 91 8.55 -0.76 -3.71
C PRO A 91 7.12 -0.88 -4.23
N ALA A 92 6.31 0.18 -4.23
CA ALA A 92 4.92 0.09 -4.68
C ALA A 92 4.85 -0.38 -6.13
N HIS A 93 4.04 -1.39 -6.37
CA HIS A 93 3.90 -2.01 -7.69
C HIS A 93 3.17 -1.08 -8.66
N VAL A 94 2.08 -0.46 -8.21
CA VAL A 94 1.25 0.40 -9.07
C VAL A 94 2.03 1.60 -9.57
N SER A 95 2.77 2.26 -8.68
CA SER A 95 3.57 3.44 -9.07
C SER A 95 4.67 3.09 -10.06
N ARG A 96 5.22 1.88 -9.96
CA ARG A 96 6.27 1.42 -10.88
C ARG A 96 5.70 1.03 -12.23
N ALA A 97 4.49 0.47 -12.25
CA ALA A 97 3.86 -0.03 -13.48
C ALA A 97 3.11 1.08 -14.23
N MET A 98 2.54 2.03 -13.53
CA MET A 98 1.72 3.08 -14.15
C MET A 98 2.61 4.12 -14.81
N THR A 99 2.53 4.19 -16.13
CA THR A 99 3.27 5.20 -16.89
C THR A 99 2.53 6.53 -16.87
N GLU A 100 3.28 7.61 -16.96
CA GLU A 100 2.68 8.92 -17.13
C GLU A 100 2.16 9.13 -18.54
N THR A 101 1.00 9.66 -18.60
CA THR A 101 0.37 10.03 -19.86
C THR A 101 -0.13 11.46 -19.77
#